data_404abafcea152393cb874e4b4c23e7ec
#
_entry.id   404abafcea152393cb874e4b4c23e7ec
#
_cell.length_a   1.000
_cell.length_b   1.000
_cell.length_c   1.000
_cell.angle_alpha   90.00
_cell.angle_beta   90.00
_cell.angle_gamma   90.00
#
_symmetry.space_group_name_H-M   'P 1'
#
loop_
_entity.id
_entity.type
_entity.pdbx_description
1 polymer ?
#
loop_
_entity_poly.entity_id
_entity_poly.type
_entity_poly.pdbx_seq_one_letter_code
_entity_poly.pdbx_strand_id
1 'polypeptide(L)'
;LVIKPWRSPAFRVQALAVLVAAFAMTAMLILRDTVDQRFNQRTAVALGADLILEGSRFPKPEQRQWLADAEGTRQAESVTFSSVLIHDERFLLASIRAVSAGFPLYGEIRISDSRFADPYPVSHGPKPGHVWIAGTGLDRLGMQTGEFITLGERSLLIDKVIVQEPDQQAGFYSMNPRALIHLDDLQDAGVLGEGSRYRHNLLVAADDATRQQLEDRLTPALRPDQELETVANTDLRSRGPVEQLFLWSQLAVMLVVLLCAAAIYLTSSHRARHQQTLCAVMKTVGASQGAIVRRLLGGDALALLVPALVGIALAAATGLYLIALMGGNMAFPVMAPLLGIIGPVLLWLGFAAPTLWAHLGLPATALLQQRENAPGRQRWTLVIALLTPVPIAAMMSGSLSALWPLLLLTFAIAVGLPLLLWPLVSLLDRASGKLPLAARLALRRLSRRKTTTLPLLAALVVSLAVLSMSIQTGRQLLSDWRSTLPENAPNYFVINLFDQDLAPFKDWLAAHNSDSQPLYPVVRARLTAVNGEPVREAVTKEQDRGERALNRDLSLTEADTLPDSNLMQEGRWADRPGEVTVESKLAESLG
;
A
#
# COMPACT_ATOMS: atom_id res chain seq x y z
N LEU A 1 15.96 -38.29 -22.58
CA LEU A 1 16.75 -37.05 -22.60
C LEU A 1 16.59 -36.27 -21.28
N VAL A 2 15.43 -36.18 -20.69
CA VAL A 2 15.10 -35.39 -19.47
C VAL A 2 15.72 -35.97 -18.19
N ILE A 3 15.93 -37.29 -18.11
CA ILE A 3 16.39 -37.96 -16.86
C ILE A 3 17.91 -37.89 -16.67
N LYS A 4 18.71 -37.79 -17.76
CA LYS A 4 20.18 -37.74 -17.65
C LYS A 4 20.75 -36.57 -16.84
N PRO A 5 20.22 -35.30 -16.94
CA PRO A 5 20.73 -34.17 -16.16
C PRO A 5 20.57 -34.35 -14.65
N TRP A 6 19.48 -34.98 -14.20
CA TRP A 6 19.14 -35.16 -12.79
C TRP A 6 20.11 -36.05 -11.98
N ARG A 7 20.92 -36.84 -12.66
CA ARG A 7 21.97 -37.65 -12.01
C ARG A 7 23.16 -36.82 -11.52
N SER A 8 23.33 -35.59 -12.04
CA SER A 8 24.42 -34.70 -11.63
C SER A 8 24.03 -33.91 -10.36
N PRO A 9 24.84 -33.94 -9.28
CA PRO A 9 24.59 -33.13 -8.11
C PRO A 9 24.54 -31.63 -8.42
N ALA A 10 25.38 -31.17 -9.33
CA ALA A 10 25.37 -29.78 -9.78
C ALA A 10 24.03 -29.38 -10.44
N PHE A 11 23.40 -30.27 -11.19
CA PHE A 11 22.09 -30.01 -11.78
C PHE A 11 20.99 -29.93 -10.75
N ARG A 12 21.03 -30.76 -9.71
CA ARG A 12 20.03 -30.72 -8.61
C ARG A 12 20.08 -29.38 -7.87
N VAL A 13 21.27 -28.85 -7.61
CA VAL A 13 21.45 -27.52 -7.01
C VAL A 13 20.92 -26.42 -7.94
N GLN A 14 21.19 -26.54 -9.24
CA GLN A 14 20.66 -25.61 -10.24
C GLN A 14 19.13 -25.66 -10.32
N ALA A 15 18.54 -26.86 -10.28
CA ALA A 15 17.10 -27.09 -10.27
C ALA A 15 16.45 -26.47 -9.02
N LEU A 16 17.08 -26.65 -7.86
CA LEU A 16 16.61 -26.03 -6.60
C LEU A 16 16.67 -24.50 -6.68
N ALA A 17 17.76 -23.94 -7.22
CA ALA A 17 17.88 -22.50 -7.41
C ALA A 17 16.82 -21.93 -8.34
N VAL A 18 16.50 -22.63 -9.43
CA VAL A 18 15.42 -22.25 -10.37
C VAL A 18 14.06 -22.34 -9.69
N LEU A 19 13.79 -23.38 -8.89
CA LEU A 19 12.55 -23.54 -8.13
C LEU A 19 12.36 -22.39 -7.14
N VAL A 20 13.40 -22.09 -6.35
CA VAL A 20 13.35 -21.02 -5.34
C VAL A 20 13.17 -19.65 -6.00
N ALA A 21 13.87 -19.38 -7.11
CA ALA A 21 13.72 -18.14 -7.86
C ALA A 21 12.29 -18.01 -8.43
N ALA A 22 11.75 -19.06 -9.03
CA ALA A 22 10.39 -19.10 -9.57
C ALA A 22 9.35 -18.86 -8.48
N PHE A 23 9.49 -19.53 -7.34
CA PHE A 23 8.63 -19.35 -6.19
C PHE A 23 8.67 -17.92 -5.68
N ALA A 24 9.87 -17.39 -5.37
CA ALA A 24 10.03 -16.07 -4.78
C ALA A 24 9.49 -14.94 -5.66
N MET A 25 9.79 -15.00 -6.96
CA MET A 25 9.33 -14.00 -7.93
C MET A 25 7.82 -14.05 -8.12
N THR A 26 7.26 -15.25 -8.31
CA THR A 26 5.81 -15.42 -8.49
C THR A 26 5.04 -15.05 -7.21
N ALA A 27 5.51 -15.49 -6.04
CA ALA A 27 4.89 -15.17 -4.77
C ALA A 27 4.86 -13.66 -4.50
N MET A 28 5.95 -12.94 -4.86
CA MET A 28 6.00 -11.49 -4.70
C MET A 28 5.01 -10.78 -5.62
N LEU A 29 4.90 -11.21 -6.89
CA LEU A 29 3.93 -10.64 -7.82
C LEU A 29 2.49 -10.88 -7.34
N ILE A 30 2.17 -12.11 -6.90
CA ILE A 30 0.84 -12.43 -6.35
C ILE A 30 0.54 -11.59 -5.09
N LEU A 31 1.50 -11.50 -4.17
CA LEU A 31 1.33 -10.75 -2.93
C LEU A 31 1.04 -9.28 -3.23
N ARG A 32 1.82 -8.68 -4.13
CA ARG A 32 1.64 -7.29 -4.53
C ARG A 32 0.24 -7.06 -5.11
N ASP A 33 -0.13 -7.82 -6.14
CA ASP A 33 -1.44 -7.65 -6.79
C ASP A 33 -2.59 -7.89 -5.81
N THR A 34 -2.48 -8.88 -4.92
CA THR A 34 -3.51 -9.19 -3.92
C THR A 34 -3.67 -8.05 -2.90
N VAL A 35 -2.56 -7.50 -2.42
CA VAL A 35 -2.61 -6.39 -1.44
C VAL A 35 -3.11 -5.11 -2.11
N ASP A 36 -2.66 -4.79 -3.32
CA ASP A 36 -3.13 -3.63 -4.09
C ASP A 36 -4.64 -3.73 -4.36
N GLN A 37 -5.14 -4.90 -4.78
CA GLN A 37 -6.58 -5.12 -4.96
C GLN A 37 -7.35 -4.92 -3.66
N ARG A 38 -6.87 -5.48 -2.55
CA ARG A 38 -7.54 -5.35 -1.25
C ARG A 38 -7.56 -3.93 -0.74
N PHE A 39 -6.44 -3.23 -0.92
CA PHE A 39 -6.32 -1.84 -0.55
C PHE A 39 -7.30 -0.98 -1.37
N ASN A 40 -7.28 -1.13 -2.70
CA ASN A 40 -8.19 -0.41 -3.59
C ASN A 40 -9.66 -0.68 -3.26
N GLN A 41 -10.05 -1.94 -3.01
CA GLN A 41 -11.42 -2.28 -2.62
C GLN A 41 -11.83 -1.61 -1.29
N ARG A 42 -10.97 -1.62 -0.27
CA ARG A 42 -11.26 -0.97 1.02
C ARG A 42 -11.36 0.54 0.87
N THR A 43 -10.47 1.14 0.08
CA THR A 43 -10.49 2.57 -0.19
C THR A 43 -11.74 2.96 -0.98
N ALA A 44 -12.14 2.18 -2.00
CA ALA A 44 -13.37 2.41 -2.75
C ALA A 44 -14.62 2.34 -1.84
N VAL A 45 -14.67 1.37 -0.92
CA VAL A 45 -15.76 1.30 0.07
C VAL A 45 -15.72 2.48 1.03
N ALA A 46 -14.54 2.90 1.50
CA ALA A 46 -14.39 4.03 2.42
C ALA A 46 -14.71 5.38 1.76
N LEU A 47 -14.47 5.51 0.46
CA LEU A 47 -14.87 6.67 -0.34
C LEU A 47 -16.33 6.61 -0.78
N GLY A 48 -16.90 5.40 -0.86
CA GLY A 48 -18.21 5.15 -1.47
C GLY A 48 -18.20 5.17 -3.01
N ALA A 49 -17.03 5.33 -3.66
CA ALA A 49 -16.86 5.40 -5.11
C ALA A 49 -15.41 5.08 -5.53
N ASP A 50 -15.17 4.81 -6.83
CA ASP A 50 -13.81 4.74 -7.41
C ASP A 50 -13.25 6.11 -7.77
N LEU A 51 -14.14 7.05 -8.10
CA LEU A 51 -13.85 8.43 -8.45
C LEU A 51 -14.93 9.35 -7.91
N ILE A 52 -14.54 10.46 -7.28
CA ILE A 52 -15.43 11.49 -6.78
C ILE A 52 -15.00 12.84 -7.37
N LEU A 53 -15.92 13.49 -8.06
CA LEU A 53 -15.75 14.89 -8.42
C LEU A 53 -16.42 15.74 -7.33
N GLU A 54 -15.61 16.30 -6.44
CA GLU A 54 -16.05 17.17 -5.35
C GLU A 54 -15.97 18.63 -5.77
N GLY A 55 -16.93 19.46 -5.38
CA GLY A 55 -16.92 20.89 -5.62
C GLY A 55 -17.88 21.66 -4.75
N SER A 56 -17.67 22.97 -4.65
CA SER A 56 -18.59 23.89 -3.97
C SER A 56 -19.76 24.35 -4.85
N ARG A 57 -19.79 23.92 -6.10
CA ARG A 57 -20.83 24.21 -7.09
C ARG A 57 -21.13 22.95 -7.89
N PHE A 58 -22.32 22.88 -8.50
CA PHE A 58 -22.68 21.80 -9.41
C PHE A 58 -21.70 21.68 -10.57
N PRO A 59 -21.41 20.46 -11.05
CA PRO A 59 -20.54 20.24 -12.21
C PRO A 59 -21.05 20.95 -13.46
N LYS A 60 -20.14 21.30 -14.36
CA LYS A 60 -20.51 21.83 -15.68
C LYS A 60 -21.32 20.80 -16.48
N PRO A 61 -22.22 21.22 -17.37
CA PRO A 61 -22.95 20.29 -18.24
C PRO A 61 -22.05 19.34 -19.02
N GLU A 62 -20.90 19.84 -19.51
CA GLU A 62 -19.90 19.04 -20.23
C GLU A 62 -19.31 17.93 -19.35
N GLN A 63 -18.97 18.23 -18.07
CA GLN A 63 -18.45 17.26 -17.12
C GLN A 63 -19.48 16.17 -16.81
N ARG A 64 -20.75 16.56 -16.64
CA ARG A 64 -21.86 15.60 -16.47
C ARG A 64 -22.04 14.72 -17.69
N GLN A 65 -21.95 15.29 -18.89
CA GLN A 65 -22.10 14.55 -20.14
C GLN A 65 -20.97 13.52 -20.30
N TRP A 66 -19.71 13.89 -20.03
CA TRP A 66 -18.58 12.95 -20.11
C TRP A 66 -18.75 11.75 -19.18
N LEU A 67 -19.32 11.98 -18.01
CA LEU A 67 -19.59 10.92 -17.04
C LEU A 67 -20.78 10.07 -17.49
N ALA A 68 -21.84 10.69 -18.03
CA ALA A 68 -23.02 9.98 -18.55
C ALA A 68 -22.71 9.12 -19.78
N ASP A 69 -21.80 9.57 -20.65
CA ASP A 69 -21.38 8.87 -21.86
C ASP A 69 -20.43 7.70 -21.58
N ALA A 70 -19.89 7.58 -20.34
CA ALA A 70 -18.99 6.51 -19.97
C ALA A 70 -19.75 5.20 -19.76
N GLU A 71 -19.64 4.27 -20.73
CA GLU A 71 -20.28 2.97 -20.67
C GLU A 71 -19.81 2.12 -19.49
N GLY A 72 -20.71 1.38 -18.87
CA GLY A 72 -20.40 0.46 -17.77
C GLY A 72 -20.19 1.14 -16.41
N THR A 73 -20.44 2.45 -16.30
CA THR A 73 -20.33 3.17 -15.02
C THR A 73 -21.66 3.19 -14.27
N ARG A 74 -21.58 3.13 -12.92
CA ARG A 74 -22.70 3.48 -12.03
C ARG A 74 -22.39 4.82 -11.41
N GLN A 75 -23.42 5.67 -11.28
CA GLN A 75 -23.26 7.01 -10.77
C GLN A 75 -24.24 7.28 -9.63
N ALA A 76 -23.79 8.08 -8.69
CA ALA A 76 -24.62 8.64 -7.64
C ALA A 76 -24.20 10.09 -7.37
N GLU A 77 -25.14 10.87 -6.91
CA GLU A 77 -24.92 12.28 -6.59
C GLU A 77 -25.24 12.51 -5.12
N SER A 78 -24.44 13.31 -4.43
CA SER A 78 -24.72 13.73 -3.08
C SER A 78 -24.37 15.18 -2.86
N VAL A 79 -25.18 15.87 -2.07
CA VAL A 79 -24.97 17.26 -1.66
C VAL A 79 -24.97 17.32 -0.15
N THR A 80 -23.86 17.74 0.44
CA THR A 80 -23.72 17.85 1.91
C THR A 80 -23.68 19.32 2.31
N PHE A 81 -24.50 19.68 3.28
CA PHE A 81 -24.62 21.05 3.82
C PHE A 81 -25.06 21.01 5.27
N SER A 82 -24.92 22.13 5.97
CA SER A 82 -25.46 22.30 7.32
C SER A 82 -26.72 23.14 7.26
N SER A 83 -27.79 22.65 7.88
CA SER A 83 -29.06 23.38 8.00
C SER A 83 -29.75 23.06 9.31
N VAL A 84 -30.79 23.82 9.62
CA VAL A 84 -31.57 23.67 10.83
C VAL A 84 -32.79 22.81 10.54
N LEU A 85 -32.93 21.73 11.27
CA LEU A 85 -34.15 20.94 11.35
C LEU A 85 -35.07 21.50 12.40
N ILE A 86 -36.35 21.64 12.11
CA ILE A 86 -37.33 22.32 12.96
C ILE A 86 -38.46 21.35 13.30
N HIS A 87 -38.75 21.23 14.58
CA HIS A 87 -39.95 20.54 15.06
C HIS A 87 -40.57 21.38 16.19
N ASP A 88 -41.78 21.89 15.93
CA ASP A 88 -42.46 22.85 16.82
C ASP A 88 -41.56 24.04 17.17
N GLU A 89 -41.26 24.24 18.45
CA GLU A 89 -40.35 25.28 18.95
C GLU A 89 -38.89 24.82 19.11
N ARG A 90 -38.53 23.59 18.70
CA ARG A 90 -37.19 23.04 18.82
C ARG A 90 -36.42 23.12 17.51
N PHE A 91 -35.19 23.56 17.60
CA PHE A 91 -34.29 23.75 16.46
C PHE A 91 -33.04 22.88 16.65
N LEU A 92 -32.66 22.18 15.61
CA LEU A 92 -31.48 21.32 15.60
C LEU A 92 -30.61 21.64 14.40
N LEU A 93 -29.41 22.17 14.64
CA LEU A 93 -28.40 22.27 13.60
C LEU A 93 -27.89 20.84 13.25
N ALA A 94 -28.15 20.40 12.05
CA ALA A 94 -27.77 19.09 11.54
C ALA A 94 -26.85 19.20 10.31
N SER A 95 -26.02 18.19 10.14
CA SER A 95 -25.28 17.95 8.88
C SER A 95 -26.18 17.12 7.97
N ILE A 96 -26.70 17.73 6.93
CA ILE A 96 -27.66 17.11 6.02
C ILE A 96 -26.95 16.68 4.76
N ARG A 97 -27.22 15.45 4.33
CA ARG A 97 -26.74 14.90 3.07
C ARG A 97 -27.94 14.51 2.22
N ALA A 98 -28.10 15.18 1.10
CA ALA A 98 -29.06 14.82 0.08
C ALA A 98 -28.41 13.84 -0.90
N VAL A 99 -29.05 12.69 -1.17
CA VAL A 99 -28.48 11.62 -2.00
C VAL A 99 -29.44 11.22 -3.10
N SER A 100 -28.87 10.86 -4.26
CA SER A 100 -29.65 10.28 -5.37
C SER A 100 -30.05 8.82 -5.11
N ALA A 101 -30.99 8.30 -5.87
CA ALA A 101 -31.49 6.93 -5.73
C ALA A 101 -30.41 5.84 -5.87
N GLY A 102 -29.28 6.13 -6.57
CA GLY A 102 -28.17 5.20 -6.75
C GLY A 102 -27.19 5.13 -5.60
N PHE A 103 -27.34 5.94 -4.57
CA PHE A 103 -26.44 5.96 -3.41
C PHE A 103 -26.82 4.89 -2.36
N PRO A 104 -25.82 4.19 -1.73
CA PRO A 104 -24.38 4.23 -1.97
C PRO A 104 -23.96 3.35 -3.16
N LEU A 105 -22.87 3.71 -3.87
CA LEU A 105 -22.32 2.87 -4.94
C LEU A 105 -21.57 1.67 -4.42
N TYR A 106 -20.86 1.85 -3.27
CA TYR A 106 -20.13 0.82 -2.54
C TYR A 106 -20.47 0.86 -1.06
N GLY A 107 -20.38 -0.31 -0.43
CA GLY A 107 -20.72 -0.45 0.98
C GLY A 107 -22.23 -0.48 1.23
N GLU A 108 -22.60 -0.40 2.49
CA GLU A 108 -23.98 -0.49 2.97
C GLU A 108 -24.21 0.55 4.05
N ILE A 109 -25.38 1.17 4.06
CA ILE A 109 -25.81 2.03 5.15
C ILE A 109 -26.43 1.14 6.22
N ARG A 110 -26.02 1.27 7.48
CA ARG A 110 -26.69 0.58 8.59
C ARG A 110 -27.72 1.49 9.21
N ILE A 111 -28.94 1.03 9.22
CA ILE A 111 -30.11 1.73 9.77
C ILE A 111 -30.82 0.86 10.79
N SER A 112 -31.64 1.48 11.64
CA SER A 112 -32.57 0.79 12.54
C SER A 112 -33.95 1.41 12.47
N ASP A 113 -34.98 0.64 12.82
CA ASP A 113 -36.37 1.09 12.80
C ASP A 113 -36.71 2.07 13.95
N SER A 114 -35.95 2.01 15.04
CA SER A 114 -36.06 2.90 16.17
C SER A 114 -34.71 3.09 16.85
N ARG A 115 -34.66 3.99 17.82
CA ARG A 115 -33.44 4.46 18.51
C ARG A 115 -32.51 3.33 19.02
N PHE A 116 -33.08 2.24 19.53
CA PHE A 116 -32.35 1.16 20.18
C PHE A 116 -32.65 -0.22 19.52
N ALA A 117 -33.29 -0.24 18.35
CA ALA A 117 -33.51 -1.48 17.63
C ALA A 117 -32.22 -1.98 17.00
N ASP A 118 -32.16 -3.28 16.73
CA ASP A 118 -31.01 -3.92 16.07
C ASP A 118 -30.77 -3.32 14.68
N PRO A 119 -29.56 -2.86 14.37
CA PRO A 119 -29.26 -2.27 13.07
C PRO A 119 -29.12 -3.32 11.98
N TYR A 120 -29.67 -3.05 10.81
CA TYR A 120 -29.56 -3.87 9.62
C TYR A 120 -28.99 -3.07 8.42
N PRO A 121 -28.30 -3.74 7.49
CA PRO A 121 -27.71 -3.10 6.33
C PRO A 121 -28.74 -2.87 5.22
N VAL A 122 -28.60 -1.73 4.53
CA VAL A 122 -29.36 -1.40 3.31
C VAL A 122 -28.43 -0.81 2.25
N SER A 123 -28.74 -1.04 0.98
CA SER A 123 -27.98 -0.58 -0.18
C SER A 123 -28.66 0.56 -0.95
N HIS A 124 -29.53 1.31 -0.30
CA HIS A 124 -30.23 2.45 -0.88
C HIS A 124 -30.37 3.58 0.12
N GLY A 125 -30.61 4.80 -0.35
CA GLY A 125 -30.93 5.97 0.48
C GLY A 125 -32.43 6.07 0.81
N PRO A 126 -32.83 7.15 1.54
CA PRO A 126 -34.23 7.44 1.83
C PRO A 126 -35.03 7.69 0.54
N LYS A 127 -36.34 7.42 0.61
CA LYS A 127 -37.27 7.75 -0.48
C LYS A 127 -37.59 9.26 -0.46
N PRO A 128 -38.03 9.84 -1.59
CA PRO A 128 -38.55 11.21 -1.58
C PRO A 128 -39.62 11.42 -0.50
N GLY A 129 -39.55 12.55 0.21
CA GLY A 129 -40.43 12.88 1.31
C GLY A 129 -40.07 12.24 2.66
N HIS A 130 -38.98 11.45 2.71
CA HIS A 130 -38.53 10.76 3.91
C HIS A 130 -37.14 11.25 4.33
N VAL A 131 -36.89 11.23 5.62
CA VAL A 131 -35.58 11.54 6.20
C VAL A 131 -35.14 10.44 7.15
N TRP A 132 -33.86 10.08 7.07
CA TRP A 132 -33.20 9.25 8.06
C TRP A 132 -32.34 10.14 8.94
N ILE A 133 -32.43 10.03 10.26
CA ILE A 133 -31.76 10.91 11.20
C ILE A 133 -30.90 10.06 12.16
N ALA A 134 -29.72 10.54 12.53
CA ALA A 134 -28.90 9.91 13.56
C ALA A 134 -29.65 9.93 14.90
N GLY A 135 -29.51 8.86 15.70
CA GLY A 135 -30.22 8.72 16.96
C GLY A 135 -30.01 9.89 17.92
N THR A 136 -28.81 10.49 17.97
CA THR A 136 -28.52 11.70 18.76
C THR A 136 -29.33 12.92 18.32
N GLY A 137 -29.74 13.00 17.07
CA GLY A 137 -30.60 14.05 16.55
C GLY A 137 -32.04 13.90 17.07
N LEU A 138 -32.55 12.67 17.08
CA LEU A 138 -33.88 12.36 17.63
C LEU A 138 -33.96 12.67 19.11
N ASP A 139 -32.93 12.30 19.89
CA ASP A 139 -32.87 12.59 21.33
C ASP A 139 -32.94 14.09 21.60
N ARG A 140 -32.19 14.91 20.86
CA ARG A 140 -32.15 16.36 21.02
C ARG A 140 -33.50 17.02 20.71
N LEU A 141 -34.21 16.49 19.72
CA LEU A 141 -35.54 17.01 19.35
C LEU A 141 -36.65 16.39 20.17
N GLY A 142 -36.39 15.30 20.91
CA GLY A 142 -37.39 14.53 21.65
C GLY A 142 -38.40 13.86 20.73
N MET A 143 -37.93 13.40 19.51
CA MET A 143 -38.75 12.82 18.46
C MET A 143 -38.54 11.32 18.31
N GLN A 144 -39.51 10.67 17.67
CA GLN A 144 -39.47 9.26 17.32
C GLN A 144 -39.64 9.06 15.81
N THR A 145 -39.33 7.86 15.33
CA THR A 145 -39.64 7.45 13.94
C THR A 145 -41.17 7.48 13.74
N GLY A 146 -41.60 7.92 12.56
CA GLY A 146 -43.02 8.12 12.22
C GLY A 146 -43.53 9.55 12.40
N GLU A 147 -42.75 10.46 12.95
CA GLU A 147 -43.09 11.88 13.10
C GLU A 147 -42.56 12.72 11.95
N PHE A 148 -43.10 13.91 11.75
CA PHE A 148 -42.68 14.83 10.69
C PHE A 148 -41.75 15.90 11.23
N ILE A 149 -40.67 16.17 10.45
CA ILE A 149 -39.70 17.23 10.73
C ILE A 149 -39.61 18.18 9.55
N THR A 150 -39.41 19.47 9.80
CA THR A 150 -39.34 20.49 8.75
C THR A 150 -37.90 20.87 8.46
N LEU A 151 -37.58 20.86 7.16
CA LEU A 151 -36.33 21.34 6.61
C LEU A 151 -36.60 22.44 5.59
N GLY A 152 -36.27 23.70 5.93
CA GLY A 152 -36.66 24.84 5.09
C GLY A 152 -38.17 24.93 4.91
N GLU A 153 -38.64 24.82 3.67
CA GLU A 153 -40.08 24.84 3.32
C GLU A 153 -40.71 23.43 3.22
N ARG A 154 -39.89 22.36 3.36
CA ARG A 154 -40.33 20.97 3.17
C ARG A 154 -40.54 20.25 4.52
N SER A 155 -41.66 19.56 4.66
CA SER A 155 -41.94 18.63 5.76
C SER A 155 -41.58 17.21 5.32
N LEU A 156 -40.74 16.50 6.11
CA LEU A 156 -40.21 15.19 5.84
C LEU A 156 -40.59 14.19 6.93
N LEU A 157 -40.97 12.97 6.57
CA LEU A 157 -41.28 11.90 7.51
C LEU A 157 -39.99 11.24 8.01
N ILE A 158 -39.81 11.16 9.30
CA ILE A 158 -38.71 10.41 9.92
C ILE A 158 -39.00 8.92 9.79
N ASP A 159 -38.33 8.25 8.83
CA ASP A 159 -38.57 6.84 8.51
C ASP A 159 -37.64 5.89 9.29
N LYS A 160 -36.33 6.20 9.37
CA LYS A 160 -35.32 5.34 9.98
C LYS A 160 -34.30 6.14 10.78
N VAL A 161 -33.57 5.40 11.63
CA VAL A 161 -32.44 5.92 12.40
C VAL A 161 -31.14 5.50 11.71
N ILE A 162 -30.26 6.44 11.38
CA ILE A 162 -28.92 6.16 10.84
C ILE A 162 -28.03 5.69 11.99
N VAL A 163 -27.42 4.53 11.81
CA VAL A 163 -26.40 4.00 12.72
C VAL A 163 -25.00 4.20 12.13
N GLN A 164 -24.82 3.91 10.84
CA GLN A 164 -23.52 4.03 10.18
C GLN A 164 -23.68 4.25 8.67
N GLU A 165 -22.87 5.14 8.11
CA GLU A 165 -22.73 5.34 6.66
C GLU A 165 -21.40 4.69 6.16
N PRO A 166 -21.32 4.20 4.91
CA PRO A 166 -20.14 3.48 4.40
C PRO A 166 -18.89 4.36 4.32
N ASP A 167 -19.03 5.63 3.93
CA ASP A 167 -17.98 6.62 3.77
C ASP A 167 -17.74 7.46 5.05
N GLN A 168 -18.28 7.00 6.16
CA GLN A 168 -18.06 7.64 7.45
C GLN A 168 -16.59 7.42 7.85
N GLN A 169 -15.75 8.40 7.55
CA GLN A 169 -14.44 8.48 8.20
C GLN A 169 -14.67 8.52 9.71
N ALA A 170 -13.98 7.65 10.43
CA ALA A 170 -14.02 7.61 11.90
C ALA A 170 -13.37 8.89 12.46
N GLY A 171 -14.05 10.02 12.28
CA GLY A 171 -13.66 11.32 12.78
C GLY A 171 -14.55 11.67 13.94
N PHE A 172 -13.98 11.82 15.13
CA PHE A 172 -14.59 12.32 16.34
C PHE A 172 -15.22 13.72 16.20
N TYR A 173 -15.19 14.33 15.02
CA TYR A 173 -15.39 15.76 14.82
C TYR A 173 -16.75 16.16 14.26
N SER A 174 -17.63 15.22 13.94
CA SER A 174 -19.00 15.58 13.53
C SER A 174 -19.91 15.73 14.76
N MET A 175 -19.84 16.89 15.41
CA MET A 175 -20.71 17.17 16.55
C MET A 175 -22.18 17.45 16.16
N ASN A 176 -22.45 17.70 14.89
CA ASN A 176 -23.81 17.88 14.40
C ASN A 176 -24.42 16.51 14.07
N PRO A 177 -25.63 16.23 14.56
CA PRO A 177 -26.36 15.04 14.15
C PRO A 177 -26.49 15.01 12.64
N ARG A 178 -26.37 13.81 12.06
CA ARG A 178 -26.51 13.60 10.62
C ARG A 178 -27.96 13.35 10.24
N ALA A 179 -28.33 13.86 9.09
CA ALA A 179 -29.59 13.54 8.45
C ALA A 179 -29.37 13.24 6.97
N LEU A 180 -30.02 12.20 6.48
CA LEU A 180 -30.00 11.77 5.08
C LEU A 180 -31.36 12.01 4.47
N ILE A 181 -31.42 12.70 3.33
CA ILE A 181 -32.66 12.99 2.58
C ILE A 181 -32.48 12.58 1.12
N HIS A 182 -33.57 12.48 0.38
CA HIS A 182 -33.50 12.28 -1.06
C HIS A 182 -33.11 13.59 -1.78
N LEU A 183 -32.38 13.48 -2.89
CA LEU A 183 -31.89 14.65 -3.64
C LEU A 183 -33.02 15.51 -4.20
N ASP A 184 -34.16 14.91 -4.59
CA ASP A 184 -35.33 15.62 -5.09
C ASP A 184 -35.96 16.55 -4.03
N ASP A 185 -35.92 16.16 -2.75
CA ASP A 185 -36.43 16.98 -1.67
C ASP A 185 -35.60 18.25 -1.42
N LEU A 186 -34.35 18.28 -1.90
CA LEU A 186 -33.45 19.42 -1.71
C LEU A 186 -33.93 20.66 -2.46
N GLN A 187 -34.47 20.49 -3.66
CA GLN A 187 -34.99 21.60 -4.48
C GLN A 187 -36.22 22.20 -3.82
N ASP A 188 -37.13 21.34 -3.34
CA ASP A 188 -38.39 21.75 -2.71
C ASP A 188 -38.19 22.35 -1.29
N ALA A 189 -37.07 22.02 -0.64
CA ALA A 189 -36.78 22.55 0.69
C ALA A 189 -36.31 24.01 0.70
N GLY A 190 -35.87 24.55 -0.45
CA GLY A 190 -35.44 25.96 -0.57
C GLY A 190 -34.23 26.33 0.29
N VAL A 191 -33.44 25.34 0.79
CA VAL A 191 -32.37 25.57 1.76
C VAL A 191 -31.03 25.98 1.11
N LEU A 192 -30.90 25.81 -0.22
CA LEU A 192 -29.72 26.24 -0.97
C LEU A 192 -30.05 27.53 -1.73
N GLY A 193 -29.59 28.67 -1.22
CA GLY A 193 -29.67 29.98 -1.84
C GLY A 193 -28.32 30.55 -2.21
N GLU A 194 -28.30 31.77 -2.77
CA GLU A 194 -27.06 32.50 -3.03
C GLU A 194 -26.29 32.72 -1.73
N GLY A 195 -25.03 32.23 -1.68
CA GLY A 195 -24.17 32.29 -0.49
C GLY A 195 -24.26 31.06 0.41
N SER A 196 -25.12 30.08 0.14
CA SER A 196 -25.13 28.83 0.87
C SER A 196 -23.82 28.05 0.65
N ARG A 197 -23.26 27.53 1.75
CA ARG A 197 -22.09 26.65 1.69
C ARG A 197 -22.55 25.21 1.62
N TYR A 198 -22.29 24.57 0.51
CA TYR A 198 -22.53 23.15 0.32
C TYR A 198 -21.38 22.50 -0.41
N ARG A 199 -21.29 21.21 -0.28
CA ARG A 199 -20.33 20.38 -0.99
C ARG A 199 -21.10 19.41 -1.87
N HIS A 200 -20.86 19.52 -3.15
CA HIS A 200 -21.45 18.65 -4.16
C HIS A 200 -20.46 17.55 -4.53
N ASN A 201 -20.87 16.30 -4.45
CA ASN A 201 -20.07 15.14 -4.80
C ASN A 201 -20.80 14.36 -5.89
N LEU A 202 -20.12 14.16 -7.02
CA LEU A 202 -20.55 13.25 -8.06
C LEU A 202 -19.68 12.00 -7.96
N LEU A 203 -20.30 10.91 -7.53
CA LEU A 203 -19.67 9.63 -7.26
C LEU A 203 -19.78 8.74 -8.49
N VAL A 204 -18.69 8.06 -8.85
CA VAL A 204 -18.64 7.15 -10.01
C VAL A 204 -17.98 5.84 -9.60
N ALA A 205 -18.67 4.74 -9.94
CA ALA A 205 -18.10 3.40 -9.88
C ALA A 205 -17.79 2.95 -11.30
N ALA A 206 -16.53 2.65 -11.58
CA ALA A 206 -16.02 2.29 -12.89
C ALA A 206 -14.91 1.24 -12.78
N ASP A 207 -14.63 0.52 -13.85
CA ASP A 207 -13.44 -0.30 -13.96
C ASP A 207 -12.18 0.58 -14.10
N ASP A 208 -11.00 0.01 -13.84
CA ASP A 208 -9.73 0.75 -13.83
C ASP A 208 -9.44 1.49 -15.14
N ALA A 209 -9.78 0.91 -16.28
CA ALA A 209 -9.53 1.51 -17.60
C ALA A 209 -10.41 2.74 -17.83
N THR A 210 -11.71 2.61 -17.55
CA THR A 210 -12.68 3.70 -17.67
C THR A 210 -12.41 4.81 -16.66
N ARG A 211 -12.05 4.44 -15.41
CA ARG A 211 -11.65 5.40 -14.37
C ARG A 211 -10.47 6.25 -14.83
N GLN A 212 -9.42 5.62 -15.39
CA GLN A 212 -8.23 6.34 -15.86
C GLN A 212 -8.55 7.27 -17.03
N GLN A 213 -9.41 6.85 -17.97
CA GLN A 213 -9.87 7.71 -19.07
C GLN A 213 -10.65 8.93 -18.56
N LEU A 214 -11.51 8.73 -17.55
CA LEU A 214 -12.26 9.82 -16.93
C LEU A 214 -11.34 10.77 -16.16
N GLU A 215 -10.36 10.25 -15.43
CA GLU A 215 -9.35 11.04 -14.72
C GLU A 215 -8.54 11.93 -15.68
N ASP A 216 -8.05 11.35 -16.79
CA ASP A 216 -7.30 12.07 -17.82
C ASP A 216 -8.13 13.19 -18.50
N ARG A 217 -9.44 13.00 -18.63
CA ARG A 217 -10.35 13.99 -19.21
C ARG A 217 -10.78 15.08 -18.22
N LEU A 218 -11.07 14.70 -16.98
CA LEU A 218 -11.58 15.59 -15.95
C LEU A 218 -10.50 16.49 -15.36
N THR A 219 -9.30 15.95 -15.13
CA THR A 219 -8.19 16.68 -14.48
C THR A 219 -7.89 18.03 -15.15
N PRO A 220 -7.72 18.15 -16.49
CA PRO A 220 -7.47 19.45 -17.14
C PRO A 220 -8.69 20.38 -17.16
N ALA A 221 -9.90 19.86 -16.93
CA ALA A 221 -11.15 20.61 -16.96
C ALA A 221 -11.66 21.02 -15.57
N LEU A 222 -10.92 20.69 -14.51
CA LEU A 222 -11.26 21.07 -13.14
C LEU A 222 -11.28 22.58 -12.97
N ARG A 223 -12.26 23.05 -12.20
CA ARG A 223 -12.28 24.44 -11.73
C ARG A 223 -11.45 24.55 -10.44
N PRO A 224 -11.05 25.77 -10.03
CA PRO A 224 -10.33 26.00 -8.78
C PRO A 224 -11.09 25.56 -7.52
N ASP A 225 -12.43 25.49 -7.60
CA ASP A 225 -13.32 25.05 -6.53
C ASP A 225 -13.63 23.54 -6.58
N GLN A 226 -13.04 22.81 -7.53
CA GLN A 226 -13.26 21.37 -7.73
C GLN A 226 -12.00 20.57 -7.41
N GLU A 227 -12.21 19.43 -6.78
CA GLU A 227 -11.18 18.43 -6.51
C GLU A 227 -11.63 17.07 -7.06
N LEU A 228 -10.72 16.35 -7.68
CA LEU A 228 -10.95 14.99 -8.16
C LEU A 228 -10.30 14.03 -7.18
N GLU A 229 -11.11 13.39 -6.36
CA GLU A 229 -10.66 12.33 -5.48
C GLU A 229 -10.78 10.98 -6.17
N THR A 230 -9.71 10.22 -6.17
CA THR A 230 -9.67 8.86 -6.71
C THR A 230 -9.13 7.92 -5.64
N VAL A 231 -9.44 6.63 -5.76
CA VAL A 231 -8.83 5.59 -4.92
C VAL A 231 -7.30 5.68 -4.94
N ALA A 232 -6.71 6.18 -6.03
CA ALA A 232 -5.27 6.34 -6.17
C ALA A 232 -4.71 7.55 -5.38
N ASN A 233 -5.46 8.66 -5.31
CA ASN A 233 -4.97 9.93 -4.74
C ASN A 233 -5.33 10.13 -3.26
N THR A 234 -6.44 9.57 -2.82
CA THR A 234 -7.01 9.84 -1.49
C THR A 234 -6.14 9.32 -0.35
N ASP A 235 -5.32 8.30 -0.60
CA ASP A 235 -4.62 7.56 0.45
C ASP A 235 -3.09 7.63 0.39
N LEU A 236 -2.53 8.69 -0.20
CA LEU A 236 -1.07 8.89 -0.22
C LEU A 236 -0.42 8.80 1.17
N ARG A 237 -1.15 9.16 2.23
CA ARG A 237 -0.64 9.08 3.62
C ARG A 237 -0.72 7.68 4.21
N SER A 238 -1.74 6.91 3.91
CA SER A 238 -1.90 5.53 4.38
C SER A 238 -1.16 4.53 3.48
N ARG A 239 -0.90 4.85 2.21
CA ARG A 239 -0.07 4.04 1.30
C ARG A 239 1.41 4.03 1.65
N GLY A 240 1.95 5.10 2.23
CA GLY A 240 3.38 5.22 2.52
C GLY A 240 3.98 4.02 3.26
N PRO A 241 3.42 3.55 4.38
CA PRO A 241 3.90 2.37 5.09
C PRO A 241 3.80 1.08 4.24
N VAL A 242 2.73 0.92 3.45
CA VAL A 242 2.52 -0.26 2.59
C VAL A 242 3.52 -0.27 1.43
N GLU A 243 3.74 0.87 0.77
CA GLU A 243 4.75 1.02 -0.28
C GLU A 243 6.16 0.73 0.25
N GLN A 244 6.45 1.18 1.47
CA GLN A 244 7.72 0.90 2.11
C GLN A 244 7.90 -0.60 2.40
N LEU A 245 6.87 -1.30 2.86
CA LEU A 245 6.88 -2.76 3.01
C LEU A 245 7.10 -3.47 1.67
N PHE A 246 6.48 -3.01 0.59
CA PHE A 246 6.71 -3.56 -0.76
C PHE A 246 8.15 -3.34 -1.23
N LEU A 247 8.72 -2.16 -1.03
CA LEU A 247 10.12 -1.89 -1.34
C LEU A 247 11.05 -2.87 -0.63
N TRP A 248 10.88 -3.05 0.68
CA TRP A 248 11.67 -4.01 1.46
C TRP A 248 11.50 -5.45 0.98
N SER A 249 10.27 -5.85 0.66
CA SER A 249 9.98 -7.18 0.13
C SER A 249 10.61 -7.40 -1.25
N GLN A 250 10.55 -6.41 -2.14
CA GLN A 250 11.21 -6.45 -3.45
C GLN A 250 12.73 -6.59 -3.32
N LEU A 251 13.32 -5.83 -2.40
CA LEU A 251 14.76 -5.94 -2.10
C LEU A 251 15.12 -7.34 -1.61
N ALA A 252 14.34 -7.91 -0.69
CA ALA A 252 14.56 -9.26 -0.18
C ALA A 252 14.47 -10.31 -1.30
N VAL A 253 13.46 -10.23 -2.16
CA VAL A 253 13.32 -11.15 -3.31
C VAL A 253 14.46 -10.97 -4.31
N MET A 254 14.89 -9.72 -4.57
CA MET A 254 16.01 -9.46 -5.46
C MET A 254 17.31 -10.07 -4.95
N LEU A 255 17.51 -10.11 -3.65
CA LEU A 255 18.64 -10.78 -3.02
C LEU A 255 18.56 -12.31 -3.16
N VAL A 256 17.38 -12.90 -3.00
CA VAL A 256 17.15 -14.32 -3.28
C VAL A 256 17.47 -14.63 -4.74
N VAL A 257 17.05 -13.76 -5.67
CA VAL A 257 17.36 -13.88 -7.10
C VAL A 257 18.87 -13.82 -7.34
N LEU A 258 19.59 -12.92 -6.70
CA LEU A 258 21.07 -12.85 -6.80
C LEU A 258 21.76 -14.11 -6.26
N LEU A 259 21.28 -14.67 -5.14
CA LEU A 259 21.78 -15.96 -4.63
C LEU A 259 21.54 -17.09 -5.62
N CYS A 260 20.33 -17.17 -6.18
CA CYS A 260 19.98 -18.14 -7.21
C CYS A 260 20.84 -17.96 -8.46
N ALA A 261 21.10 -16.70 -8.86
CA ALA A 261 22.01 -16.37 -9.96
C ALA A 261 23.43 -16.89 -9.72
N ALA A 262 23.97 -16.66 -8.53
CA ALA A 262 25.30 -17.15 -8.14
C ALA A 262 25.36 -18.69 -8.14
N ALA A 263 24.31 -19.35 -7.61
CA ALA A 263 24.21 -20.81 -7.63
C ALA A 263 24.12 -21.38 -9.07
N ILE A 264 23.31 -20.74 -9.93
CA ILE A 264 23.19 -21.11 -11.34
C ILE A 264 24.52 -20.91 -12.07
N TYR A 265 25.20 -19.78 -11.88
CA TYR A 265 26.49 -19.50 -12.45
C TYR A 265 27.54 -20.56 -12.09
N LEU A 266 27.64 -20.88 -10.78
CA LEU A 266 28.61 -21.84 -10.28
C LEU A 266 28.36 -23.25 -10.82
N THR A 267 27.12 -23.69 -10.78
CA THR A 267 26.72 -25.02 -11.27
C THR A 267 26.85 -25.13 -12.78
N SER A 268 26.48 -24.06 -13.52
CA SER A 268 26.64 -23.99 -14.97
C SER A 268 28.13 -24.02 -15.38
N SER A 269 28.97 -23.26 -14.67
CA SER A 269 30.44 -23.27 -14.92
C SER A 269 31.06 -24.64 -14.65
N HIS A 270 30.65 -25.31 -13.55
CA HIS A 270 31.11 -26.66 -13.25
C HIS A 270 30.65 -27.67 -14.31
N ARG A 271 29.40 -27.61 -14.75
CA ARG A 271 28.87 -28.49 -15.79
C ARG A 271 29.51 -28.23 -17.13
N ALA A 272 29.71 -26.97 -17.51
CA ALA A 272 30.37 -26.62 -18.76
C ALA A 272 31.78 -27.23 -18.85
N ARG A 273 32.54 -27.24 -17.74
CA ARG A 273 33.87 -27.91 -17.68
C ARG A 273 33.76 -29.43 -17.87
N HIS A 274 32.79 -30.09 -17.24
CA HIS A 274 32.57 -31.53 -17.42
C HIS A 274 32.08 -31.90 -18.84
N GLN A 275 31.40 -30.99 -19.51
CA GLN A 275 30.90 -31.18 -20.87
C GLN A 275 31.94 -30.80 -21.96
N GLN A 276 33.13 -30.27 -21.60
CA GLN A 276 34.19 -29.88 -22.56
C GLN A 276 34.60 -31.02 -23.47
N THR A 277 34.79 -32.21 -22.94
CA THR A 277 35.16 -33.40 -23.72
C THR A 277 34.06 -33.77 -24.72
N LEU A 278 32.77 -33.71 -24.29
CA LEU A 278 31.66 -33.97 -25.19
C LEU A 278 31.56 -32.91 -26.31
N CYS A 279 31.75 -31.64 -25.96
CA CYS A 279 31.83 -30.56 -26.96
C CYS A 279 32.96 -30.75 -27.95
N ALA A 280 34.15 -31.18 -27.49
CA ALA A 280 35.29 -31.46 -28.34
C ALA A 280 35.00 -32.61 -29.33
N VAL A 281 34.44 -33.73 -28.83
CA VAL A 281 34.07 -34.89 -29.67
C VAL A 281 32.98 -34.49 -30.69
N MET A 282 31.97 -33.74 -30.32
CA MET A 282 30.94 -33.25 -31.25
C MET A 282 31.53 -32.36 -32.34
N LYS A 283 32.50 -31.50 -32.00
CA LYS A 283 33.20 -30.65 -32.97
C LYS A 283 34.09 -31.46 -33.91
N THR A 284 34.80 -32.48 -33.41
CA THR A 284 35.65 -33.34 -34.29
C THR A 284 34.81 -34.17 -35.25
N VAL A 285 33.58 -34.53 -34.90
CA VAL A 285 32.61 -35.21 -35.78
C VAL A 285 31.93 -34.25 -36.76
N GLY A 286 32.21 -32.92 -36.67
CA GLY A 286 31.67 -31.92 -37.60
C GLY A 286 30.32 -31.32 -37.18
N ALA A 287 29.90 -31.47 -35.94
CA ALA A 287 28.65 -30.86 -35.45
C ALA A 287 28.74 -29.33 -35.47
N SER A 288 27.72 -28.67 -36.02
CA SER A 288 27.62 -27.21 -36.00
C SER A 288 27.48 -26.67 -34.58
N GLN A 289 27.93 -25.42 -34.35
CA GLN A 289 27.82 -24.78 -33.05
C GLN A 289 26.35 -24.73 -32.55
N GLY A 290 25.41 -24.46 -33.47
CA GLY A 290 23.98 -24.45 -33.14
C GLY A 290 23.42 -25.81 -32.73
N ALA A 291 23.93 -26.92 -33.32
CA ALA A 291 23.55 -28.27 -32.94
C ALA A 291 24.03 -28.61 -31.51
N ILE A 292 25.28 -28.20 -31.18
CA ILE A 292 25.86 -28.38 -29.84
C ILE A 292 25.05 -27.59 -28.79
N VAL A 293 24.77 -26.30 -29.06
CA VAL A 293 23.96 -25.45 -28.19
C VAL A 293 22.58 -26.06 -27.94
N ARG A 294 21.88 -26.42 -29.01
CA ARG A 294 20.53 -27.01 -28.92
C ARG A 294 20.53 -28.30 -28.10
N ARG A 295 21.54 -29.15 -28.25
CA ARG A 295 21.62 -30.40 -27.51
C ARG A 295 21.94 -30.21 -26.04
N LEU A 296 22.82 -29.29 -25.67
CA LEU A 296 23.26 -29.06 -24.30
C LEU A 296 22.29 -28.15 -23.54
N LEU A 297 21.97 -26.98 -24.08
CA LEU A 297 21.03 -26.06 -23.42
C LEU A 297 19.59 -26.53 -23.53
N GLY A 298 19.13 -27.05 -24.67
CA GLY A 298 17.77 -27.50 -24.85
C GLY A 298 17.38 -28.66 -23.94
N GLY A 299 18.31 -29.59 -23.71
CA GLY A 299 18.08 -30.68 -22.74
C GLY A 299 18.01 -30.22 -21.29
N ASP A 300 18.85 -29.24 -20.90
CA ASP A 300 18.85 -28.65 -19.57
C ASP A 300 17.63 -27.74 -19.37
N ALA A 301 17.25 -26.95 -20.40
CA ALA A 301 16.06 -26.11 -20.34
C ALA A 301 14.77 -26.92 -20.09
N LEU A 302 14.58 -28.00 -20.86
CA LEU A 302 13.43 -28.90 -20.68
C LEU A 302 13.39 -29.53 -19.28
N ALA A 303 14.56 -29.92 -18.77
CA ALA A 303 14.65 -30.52 -17.43
C ALA A 303 14.41 -29.49 -16.29
N LEU A 304 14.72 -28.21 -16.50
CA LEU A 304 14.50 -27.11 -15.55
C LEU A 304 13.09 -26.53 -15.57
N LEU A 305 12.30 -26.80 -16.62
CA LEU A 305 10.88 -26.43 -16.64
C LEU A 305 10.11 -27.06 -15.47
N VAL A 306 10.42 -28.31 -15.12
CA VAL A 306 9.74 -29.01 -14.02
C VAL A 306 9.90 -28.27 -12.68
N PRO A 307 11.12 -27.98 -12.18
CA PRO A 307 11.28 -27.23 -10.93
C PRO A 307 10.75 -25.82 -11.01
N ALA A 308 10.80 -25.15 -12.17
CA ALA A 308 10.19 -23.83 -12.35
C ALA A 308 8.67 -23.90 -12.17
N LEU A 309 7.99 -24.84 -12.82
CA LEU A 309 6.54 -25.03 -12.68
C LEU A 309 6.15 -25.42 -11.27
N VAL A 310 6.92 -26.26 -10.59
CA VAL A 310 6.69 -26.61 -9.18
C VAL A 310 6.80 -25.35 -8.29
N GLY A 311 7.82 -24.54 -8.50
CA GLY A 311 7.99 -23.27 -7.77
C GLY A 311 6.80 -22.33 -7.96
N ILE A 312 6.32 -22.18 -9.20
CA ILE A 312 5.15 -21.35 -9.53
C ILE A 312 3.87 -21.94 -8.90
N ALA A 313 3.68 -23.26 -8.97
CA ALA A 313 2.52 -23.91 -8.37
C ALA A 313 2.48 -23.75 -6.84
N LEU A 314 3.64 -23.84 -6.18
CA LEU A 314 3.75 -23.56 -4.75
C LEU A 314 3.43 -22.10 -4.42
N ALA A 315 3.92 -21.16 -5.24
CA ALA A 315 3.61 -19.74 -5.07
C ALA A 315 2.11 -19.45 -5.29
N ALA A 316 1.50 -20.08 -6.30
CA ALA A 316 0.06 -19.96 -6.54
C ALA A 316 -0.77 -20.54 -5.38
N ALA A 317 -0.36 -21.68 -4.84
CA ALA A 317 -1.03 -22.29 -3.68
C ALA A 317 -0.94 -21.40 -2.43
N THR A 318 0.23 -20.79 -2.17
CA THR A 318 0.38 -19.83 -1.06
C THR A 318 -0.44 -18.57 -1.29
N GLY A 319 -0.52 -18.08 -2.54
CA GLY A 319 -1.36 -16.95 -2.91
C GLY A 319 -2.85 -17.22 -2.70
N LEU A 320 -3.34 -18.37 -3.15
CA LEU A 320 -4.74 -18.78 -2.91
C LEU A 320 -5.06 -18.91 -1.42
N TYR A 321 -4.12 -19.43 -0.64
CA TYR A 321 -4.27 -19.50 0.82
C TYR A 321 -4.35 -18.10 1.45
N LEU A 322 -3.52 -17.15 1.02
CA LEU A 322 -3.59 -15.77 1.48
C LEU A 322 -4.91 -15.09 1.11
N ILE A 323 -5.39 -15.28 -0.13
CA ILE A 323 -6.68 -14.76 -0.58
C ILE A 323 -7.81 -15.31 0.29
N ALA A 324 -7.80 -16.62 0.60
CA ALA A 324 -8.79 -17.24 1.47
C ALA A 324 -8.76 -16.65 2.89
N LEU A 325 -7.59 -16.42 3.47
CA LEU A 325 -7.42 -15.76 4.78
C LEU A 325 -7.93 -14.31 4.79
N MET A 326 -7.81 -13.60 3.67
CA MET A 326 -8.21 -12.20 3.55
C MET A 326 -9.71 -12.01 3.22
N GLY A 327 -10.51 -13.06 3.17
CA GLY A 327 -11.97 -13.01 3.00
C GLY A 327 -12.50 -13.51 1.65
N GLY A 328 -11.68 -14.11 0.79
CA GLY A 328 -12.11 -14.97 -0.33
C GLY A 328 -12.69 -14.30 -1.59
N ASN A 329 -13.05 -13.03 -1.55
CA ASN A 329 -13.76 -12.35 -2.65
C ASN A 329 -12.85 -11.62 -3.65
N MET A 330 -11.59 -12.05 -3.78
CA MET A 330 -10.63 -11.42 -4.68
C MET A 330 -10.35 -12.30 -5.90
N ALA A 331 -10.17 -11.65 -7.05
CA ALA A 331 -9.75 -12.36 -8.26
C ALA A 331 -8.29 -12.80 -8.14
N PHE A 332 -8.01 -14.07 -8.47
CA PHE A 332 -6.64 -14.56 -8.51
C PHE A 332 -5.86 -13.89 -9.65
N PRO A 333 -4.67 -13.30 -9.40
CA PRO A 333 -3.89 -12.60 -10.41
C PRO A 333 -3.23 -13.57 -11.39
N VAL A 334 -3.92 -13.94 -12.45
CA VAL A 334 -3.48 -14.96 -13.44
C VAL A 334 -2.20 -14.55 -14.17
N MET A 335 -1.93 -13.25 -14.32
CA MET A 335 -0.72 -12.74 -14.97
C MET A 335 0.55 -12.98 -14.13
N ALA A 336 0.44 -13.01 -12.82
CA ALA A 336 1.59 -13.21 -11.94
C ALA A 336 2.29 -14.57 -12.15
N PRO A 337 1.61 -15.73 -12.24
CA PRO A 337 2.23 -17.00 -12.62
C PRO A 337 2.85 -17.01 -14.03
N LEU A 338 2.23 -16.34 -15.00
CA LEU A 338 2.77 -16.23 -16.36
C LEU A 338 4.09 -15.45 -16.38
N LEU A 339 4.11 -14.29 -15.74
CA LEU A 339 5.33 -13.49 -15.58
C LEU A 339 6.39 -14.22 -14.74
N GLY A 340 5.96 -15.00 -13.76
CA GLY A 340 6.81 -15.82 -12.91
C GLY A 340 7.65 -16.87 -13.67
N ILE A 341 7.25 -17.27 -14.88
CA ILE A 341 8.04 -18.16 -15.75
C ILE A 341 9.21 -17.40 -16.38
N ILE A 342 9.01 -16.15 -16.77
CA ILE A 342 9.98 -15.36 -17.53
C ILE A 342 11.24 -15.11 -16.69
N GLY A 343 11.10 -14.76 -15.43
CA GLY A 343 12.21 -14.43 -14.55
C GLY A 343 13.25 -15.54 -14.40
N PRO A 344 12.88 -16.76 -13.96
CA PRO A 344 13.80 -17.89 -13.86
C PRO A 344 14.42 -18.30 -15.19
N VAL A 345 13.69 -18.17 -16.31
CA VAL A 345 14.22 -18.43 -17.65
C VAL A 345 15.29 -17.41 -18.03
N LEU A 346 15.03 -16.11 -17.80
CA LEU A 346 16.01 -15.06 -18.02
C LEU A 346 17.25 -15.26 -17.14
N LEU A 347 17.04 -15.61 -15.88
CA LEU A 347 18.12 -15.88 -14.93
C LEU A 347 18.99 -17.05 -15.41
N TRP A 348 18.36 -18.15 -15.80
CA TRP A 348 19.08 -19.31 -16.28
C TRP A 348 19.81 -19.03 -17.60
N LEU A 349 19.16 -18.40 -18.58
CA LEU A 349 19.79 -18.03 -19.86
C LEU A 349 20.93 -17.03 -19.64
N GLY A 350 20.76 -16.02 -18.79
CA GLY A 350 21.77 -15.00 -18.51
C GLY A 350 23.06 -15.55 -17.90
N PHE A 351 22.98 -16.66 -17.16
CA PHE A 351 24.14 -17.24 -16.51
C PHE A 351 24.64 -18.56 -17.15
N ALA A 352 23.73 -19.38 -17.68
CA ALA A 352 24.11 -20.65 -18.32
C ALA A 352 24.57 -20.49 -19.76
N ALA A 353 23.89 -19.70 -20.59
CA ALA A 353 24.24 -19.53 -21.99
C ALA A 353 25.62 -18.90 -22.20
N PRO A 354 26.02 -17.81 -21.48
CA PRO A 354 27.35 -17.23 -21.66
C PRO A 354 28.47 -18.16 -21.23
N THR A 355 28.26 -18.97 -20.18
CA THR A 355 29.29 -19.95 -19.76
C THR A 355 29.54 -21.01 -20.79
N LEU A 356 28.49 -21.50 -21.46
CA LEU A 356 28.63 -22.46 -22.57
C LEU A 356 29.22 -21.79 -23.82
N TRP A 357 28.78 -20.59 -24.16
CA TRP A 357 29.26 -19.83 -25.32
C TRP A 357 30.76 -19.54 -25.27
N ALA A 358 31.29 -19.27 -24.08
CA ALA A 358 32.71 -19.08 -23.85
C ALA A 358 33.52 -20.33 -24.24
N HIS A 359 32.99 -21.54 -23.98
CA HIS A 359 33.64 -22.82 -24.36
C HIS A 359 33.49 -23.16 -25.82
N LEU A 360 32.37 -22.82 -26.45
CA LEU A 360 32.11 -23.09 -27.87
C LEU A 360 33.07 -22.37 -28.82
N GLY A 361 33.67 -21.27 -28.40
CA GLY A 361 34.63 -20.53 -29.22
C GLY A 361 36.04 -21.14 -29.28
N LEU A 362 36.32 -22.11 -28.39
CA LEU A 362 37.65 -22.74 -28.37
C LEU A 362 37.75 -23.84 -29.41
N PRO A 363 38.95 -24.04 -30.05
CA PRO A 363 39.18 -25.18 -30.93
C PRO A 363 39.12 -26.51 -30.17
N ALA A 364 38.81 -27.61 -30.85
CA ALA A 364 38.65 -28.93 -30.23
C ALA A 364 39.88 -29.35 -29.42
N THR A 365 41.07 -29.02 -29.92
CA THR A 365 42.36 -29.31 -29.27
C THR A 365 42.53 -28.57 -27.94
N ALA A 366 42.14 -27.31 -27.88
CA ALA A 366 42.20 -26.53 -26.64
C ALA A 366 41.19 -27.03 -25.59
N LEU A 367 40.00 -27.49 -26.03
CA LEU A 367 38.98 -28.10 -25.15
C LEU A 367 39.48 -29.43 -24.55
N LEU A 368 40.17 -30.26 -25.33
CA LEU A 368 40.77 -31.52 -24.86
C LEU A 368 41.92 -31.28 -23.88
N GLN A 369 42.71 -30.20 -24.08
CA GLN A 369 43.80 -29.82 -23.19
C GLN A 369 43.32 -29.11 -21.92
N GLN A 370 42.01 -28.98 -21.73
CA GLN A 370 41.39 -28.28 -20.56
C GLN A 370 41.96 -26.86 -20.34
N ARG A 371 42.40 -26.19 -21.42
CA ARG A 371 42.89 -24.80 -21.33
C ARG A 371 41.76 -23.87 -20.85
N GLU A 372 42.12 -23.00 -19.95
CA GLU A 372 41.19 -21.97 -19.44
C GLU A 372 40.81 -21.00 -20.58
N ASN A 373 39.58 -20.46 -20.48
CA ASN A 373 38.96 -19.62 -21.51
C ASN A 373 39.83 -18.45 -21.99
N ALA A 374 39.72 -18.07 -23.23
CA ALA A 374 40.32 -16.87 -23.78
C ALA A 374 39.83 -15.62 -23.00
N PRO A 375 40.74 -14.76 -22.49
CA PRO A 375 40.40 -13.65 -21.59
C PRO A 375 39.37 -12.64 -22.16
N GLY A 376 39.30 -12.52 -23.49
CA GLY A 376 38.34 -11.61 -24.13
C GLY A 376 36.87 -12.04 -23.98
N ARG A 377 36.56 -13.32 -24.06
CA ARG A 377 35.19 -13.85 -23.96
C ARG A 377 34.66 -13.89 -22.50
N GLN A 378 35.56 -14.00 -21.54
CA GLN A 378 35.20 -13.96 -20.13
C GLN A 378 34.64 -12.59 -19.73
N ARG A 379 35.10 -11.49 -20.36
CA ARG A 379 34.54 -10.15 -20.12
C ARG A 379 33.06 -10.05 -20.54
N TRP A 380 32.71 -10.61 -21.69
CA TRP A 380 31.34 -10.63 -22.20
C TRP A 380 30.40 -11.46 -21.32
N THR A 381 30.89 -12.59 -20.77
CA THR A 381 30.09 -13.39 -19.82
C THR A 381 29.75 -12.60 -18.57
N LEU A 382 30.67 -11.78 -18.05
CA LEU A 382 30.46 -10.92 -16.92
C LEU A 382 29.47 -9.77 -17.23
N VAL A 383 29.58 -9.16 -18.43
CA VAL A 383 28.66 -8.10 -18.85
C VAL A 383 27.21 -8.62 -18.94
N ILE A 384 27.01 -9.78 -19.58
CA ILE A 384 25.68 -10.38 -19.70
C ILE A 384 25.13 -10.76 -18.32
N ALA A 385 25.96 -11.35 -17.47
CA ALA A 385 25.58 -11.69 -16.09
C ALA A 385 25.15 -10.45 -15.28
N LEU A 386 25.86 -9.32 -15.46
CA LEU A 386 25.57 -8.06 -14.80
C LEU A 386 24.27 -7.40 -15.31
N LEU A 387 23.96 -7.56 -16.59
CA LEU A 387 22.75 -7.01 -17.21
C LEU A 387 21.50 -7.86 -16.94
N THR A 388 21.64 -9.15 -16.63
CA THR A 388 20.50 -10.06 -16.39
C THR A 388 19.53 -9.59 -15.29
N PRO A 389 19.96 -9.00 -14.14
CA PRO A 389 19.06 -8.51 -13.12
C PRO A 389 18.18 -7.34 -13.56
N VAL A 390 18.57 -6.59 -14.61
CA VAL A 390 17.83 -5.38 -15.05
C VAL A 390 16.40 -5.69 -15.48
N PRO A 391 16.13 -6.61 -16.43
CA PRO A 391 14.75 -6.93 -16.82
C PRO A 391 13.96 -7.59 -15.68
N ILE A 392 14.61 -8.31 -14.78
CA ILE A 392 13.98 -8.91 -13.61
C ILE A 392 13.54 -7.80 -12.64
N ALA A 393 14.42 -6.83 -12.36
CA ALA A 393 14.09 -5.67 -11.54
C ALA A 393 12.95 -4.85 -12.16
N ALA A 394 12.96 -4.65 -13.47
CA ALA A 394 11.90 -3.95 -14.19
C ALA A 394 10.53 -4.65 -14.07
N MET A 395 10.51 -5.99 -14.15
CA MET A 395 9.29 -6.77 -13.94
C MET A 395 8.74 -6.64 -12.51
N MET A 396 9.63 -6.47 -11.52
CA MET A 396 9.23 -6.43 -10.11
C MET A 396 8.89 -5.03 -9.62
N SER A 397 9.49 -3.97 -10.20
CA SER A 397 9.38 -2.61 -9.66
C SER A 397 8.00 -1.97 -9.86
N GLY A 398 7.28 -2.34 -10.93
CA GLY A 398 5.96 -1.78 -11.27
C GLY A 398 5.92 -0.27 -11.55
N SER A 399 7.00 0.46 -11.24
CA SER A 399 7.17 1.89 -11.55
C SER A 399 8.61 2.20 -11.94
N LEU A 400 8.80 3.14 -12.86
CA LEU A 400 10.14 3.57 -13.30
C LEU A 400 10.92 4.25 -12.16
N SER A 401 10.25 4.91 -11.24
CA SER A 401 10.88 5.56 -10.08
C SER A 401 11.47 4.57 -9.09
N ALA A 402 10.82 3.43 -8.85
CA ALA A 402 11.31 2.37 -7.98
C ALA A 402 12.42 1.52 -8.63
N LEU A 403 12.53 1.55 -9.97
CA LEU A 403 13.53 0.77 -10.70
C LEU A 403 14.97 1.22 -10.39
N TRP A 404 15.23 2.53 -10.34
CA TRP A 404 16.56 3.07 -10.14
C TRP A 404 17.21 2.70 -8.79
N PRO A 405 16.56 2.87 -7.64
CA PRO A 405 17.12 2.46 -6.36
C PRO A 405 17.40 0.95 -6.31
N LEU A 406 16.49 0.15 -6.90
CA LEU A 406 16.62 -1.31 -6.96
C LEU A 406 17.84 -1.74 -7.78
N LEU A 407 18.04 -1.13 -8.95
CA LEU A 407 19.19 -1.40 -9.82
C LEU A 407 20.51 -0.93 -9.18
N LEU A 408 20.50 0.27 -8.58
CA LEU A 408 21.68 0.83 -7.94
C LEU A 408 22.13 -0.05 -6.77
N LEU A 409 21.20 -0.49 -5.93
CA LEU A 409 21.49 -1.40 -4.82
C LEU A 409 21.95 -2.77 -5.31
N THR A 410 21.29 -3.33 -6.33
CA THR A 410 21.70 -4.61 -6.93
C THR A 410 23.11 -4.54 -7.48
N PHE A 411 23.46 -3.45 -8.18
CA PHE A 411 24.79 -3.21 -8.70
C PHE A 411 25.83 -3.01 -7.58
N ALA A 412 25.50 -2.23 -6.57
CA ALA A 412 26.35 -2.01 -5.41
C ALA A 412 26.67 -3.33 -4.68
N ILE A 413 25.69 -4.22 -4.55
CA ILE A 413 25.88 -5.54 -3.96
C ILE A 413 26.70 -6.45 -4.89
N ALA A 414 26.34 -6.53 -6.16
CA ALA A 414 26.95 -7.46 -7.12
C ALA A 414 28.42 -7.12 -7.42
N VAL A 415 28.77 -5.84 -7.40
CA VAL A 415 30.11 -5.34 -7.73
C VAL A 415 30.83 -4.74 -6.54
N GLY A 416 30.16 -3.85 -5.80
CA GLY A 416 30.77 -3.10 -4.70
C GLY A 416 31.18 -3.99 -3.54
N LEU A 417 30.30 -4.91 -3.11
CA LEU A 417 30.60 -5.79 -1.99
C LEU A 417 31.74 -6.78 -2.26
N PRO A 418 31.82 -7.49 -3.42
CA PRO A 418 33.00 -8.28 -3.77
C PRO A 418 34.29 -7.46 -3.83
N LEU A 419 34.21 -6.21 -4.32
CA LEU A 419 35.34 -5.30 -4.38
C LEU A 419 35.83 -4.92 -2.97
N LEU A 420 34.91 -4.69 -2.04
CA LEU A 420 35.20 -4.43 -0.62
C LEU A 420 35.77 -5.67 0.08
N LEU A 421 35.24 -6.84 -0.19
CA LEU A 421 35.71 -8.10 0.40
C LEU A 421 37.07 -8.55 -0.12
N TRP A 422 37.49 -8.11 -1.30
CA TRP A 422 38.77 -8.46 -1.90
C TRP A 422 40.00 -8.13 -1.03
N PRO A 423 40.19 -6.88 -0.55
CA PRO A 423 41.30 -6.54 0.34
C PRO A 423 41.17 -7.27 1.67
N LEU A 424 39.97 -7.43 2.21
CA LEU A 424 39.74 -8.14 3.47
C LEU A 424 40.20 -9.60 3.40
N VAL A 425 39.81 -10.34 2.37
CA VAL A 425 40.25 -11.74 2.18
C VAL A 425 41.75 -11.81 1.93
N SER A 426 42.34 -10.81 1.25
CA SER A 426 43.76 -10.74 1.00
C SER A 426 44.57 -10.46 2.28
N LEU A 427 44.03 -9.61 3.18
CA LEU A 427 44.62 -9.30 4.47
C LEU A 427 44.55 -10.51 5.42
N LEU A 428 43.41 -11.18 5.46
CA LEU A 428 43.22 -12.42 6.24
C LEU A 428 44.17 -13.53 5.78
N ASP A 429 44.41 -13.67 4.46
CA ASP A 429 45.34 -14.65 3.90
C ASP A 429 46.79 -14.35 4.36
N ARG A 430 47.21 -13.07 4.39
CA ARG A 430 48.52 -12.64 4.93
C ARG A 430 48.63 -12.91 6.43
N ALA A 431 47.54 -12.69 7.18
CA ALA A 431 47.50 -12.94 8.62
C ALA A 431 47.35 -14.44 9.00
N SER A 432 47.16 -15.31 8.02
CA SER A 432 46.83 -16.74 8.21
C SER A 432 47.93 -17.57 8.88
N GLY A 433 49.13 -17.02 9.03
CA GLY A 433 50.29 -17.72 9.64
C GLY A 433 50.05 -18.20 11.08
N LYS A 434 49.16 -17.55 11.83
CA LYS A 434 48.81 -17.87 13.22
C LYS A 434 47.58 -18.79 13.38
N LEU A 435 46.92 -19.16 12.27
CA LEU A 435 45.71 -19.96 12.32
C LEU A 435 46.00 -21.49 12.30
N PRO A 436 45.08 -22.31 12.87
CA PRO A 436 45.15 -23.78 12.75
C PRO A 436 45.24 -24.21 11.30
N LEU A 437 45.88 -25.35 11.02
CA LEU A 437 46.16 -25.84 9.67
C LEU A 437 44.90 -25.92 8.81
N ALA A 438 43.79 -26.40 9.35
CA ALA A 438 42.50 -26.50 8.62
C ALA A 438 41.98 -25.13 8.18
N ALA A 439 41.98 -24.12 9.06
CA ALA A 439 41.54 -22.76 8.76
C ALA A 439 42.47 -22.08 7.73
N ARG A 440 43.79 -22.29 7.87
CA ARG A 440 44.78 -21.79 6.92
C ARG A 440 44.60 -22.38 5.52
N LEU A 441 44.35 -23.68 5.39
CA LEU A 441 44.08 -24.32 4.09
C LEU A 441 42.77 -23.84 3.50
N ALA A 442 41.70 -23.69 4.29
CA ALA A 442 40.43 -23.16 3.86
C ALA A 442 40.58 -21.73 3.31
N LEU A 443 41.28 -20.86 4.06
CA LEU A 443 41.50 -19.46 3.68
C LEU A 443 42.35 -19.34 2.40
N ARG A 444 43.40 -20.15 2.28
CA ARG A 444 44.20 -20.22 1.05
C ARG A 444 43.38 -20.72 -0.16
N ARG A 445 42.43 -21.62 0.06
CA ARG A 445 41.54 -22.10 -1.01
C ARG A 445 40.58 -21.02 -1.48
N LEU A 446 40.06 -20.21 -0.53
CA LEU A 446 39.25 -19.03 -0.80
C LEU A 446 40.03 -17.96 -1.56
N SER A 447 41.27 -17.65 -1.13
CA SER A 447 42.11 -16.61 -1.74
C SER A 447 42.62 -16.98 -3.14
N ARG A 448 42.78 -18.27 -3.46
CA ARG A 448 43.21 -18.72 -4.80
C ARG A 448 42.10 -18.60 -5.86
N ARG A 449 40.81 -18.62 -5.49
CA ARG A 449 39.67 -18.55 -6.42
C ARG A 449 38.78 -17.33 -6.16
N LYS A 450 39.41 -16.16 -5.92
CA LYS A 450 38.70 -14.92 -5.53
C LYS A 450 37.56 -14.56 -6.45
N THR A 451 37.73 -14.69 -7.78
CA THR A 451 36.70 -14.34 -8.77
C THR A 451 35.41 -15.16 -8.69
N THR A 452 35.47 -16.37 -8.13
CA THR A 452 34.30 -17.25 -7.97
C THR A 452 33.78 -17.26 -6.53
N THR A 453 34.65 -17.11 -5.53
CA THR A 453 34.28 -17.17 -4.10
C THR A 453 33.80 -15.85 -3.54
N LEU A 454 34.32 -14.70 -4.00
CA LEU A 454 33.92 -13.38 -3.52
C LEU A 454 32.44 -13.05 -3.81
N PRO A 455 31.90 -13.28 -5.01
CA PRO A 455 30.47 -13.06 -5.26
C PRO A 455 29.55 -13.94 -4.39
N LEU A 456 29.96 -15.20 -4.12
CA LEU A 456 29.21 -16.10 -3.24
C LEU A 456 29.21 -15.63 -1.78
N LEU A 457 30.39 -15.23 -1.28
CA LEU A 457 30.49 -14.66 0.07
C LEU A 457 29.67 -13.36 0.18
N ALA A 458 29.74 -12.51 -0.83
CA ALA A 458 28.95 -11.29 -0.87
C ALA A 458 27.44 -11.60 -0.82
N ALA A 459 26.98 -12.53 -1.65
CA ALA A 459 25.59 -12.96 -1.65
C ALA A 459 25.15 -13.53 -0.30
N LEU A 460 25.99 -14.35 0.35
CA LEU A 460 25.70 -14.91 1.67
C LEU A 460 25.65 -13.83 2.75
N VAL A 461 26.62 -12.93 2.78
CA VAL A 461 26.67 -11.80 3.76
C VAL A 461 25.41 -10.94 3.63
N VAL A 462 25.04 -10.60 2.40
CA VAL A 462 23.85 -9.78 2.16
C VAL A 462 22.58 -10.51 2.58
N SER A 463 22.45 -11.81 2.28
CA SER A 463 21.27 -12.59 2.68
C SER A 463 21.12 -12.65 4.19
N LEU A 464 22.21 -12.86 4.92
CA LEU A 464 22.18 -12.86 6.38
C LEU A 464 21.90 -11.46 6.95
N ALA A 465 22.44 -10.42 6.32
CA ALA A 465 22.19 -9.04 6.71
C ALA A 465 20.72 -8.66 6.54
N VAL A 466 20.12 -9.01 5.39
CA VAL A 466 18.69 -8.74 5.13
C VAL A 466 17.79 -9.55 6.02
N LEU A 467 18.11 -10.83 6.24
CA LEU A 467 17.34 -11.65 7.20
C LEU A 467 17.37 -11.04 8.59
N SER A 468 18.54 -10.64 9.07
CA SER A 468 18.72 -9.98 10.37
C SER A 468 17.94 -8.65 10.44
N MET A 469 18.04 -7.84 9.37
CA MET A 469 17.34 -6.57 9.29
C MET A 469 15.82 -6.76 9.24
N SER A 470 15.32 -7.73 8.49
CA SER A 470 13.87 -8.04 8.43
C SER A 470 13.33 -8.45 9.80
N ILE A 471 14.04 -9.30 10.52
CA ILE A 471 13.65 -9.73 11.88
C ILE A 471 13.67 -8.54 12.84
N GLN A 472 14.71 -7.68 12.75
CA GLN A 472 14.87 -6.53 13.64
C GLN A 472 13.80 -5.47 13.36
N THR A 473 13.57 -5.14 12.09
CA THR A 473 12.53 -4.18 11.68
C THR A 473 11.12 -4.67 12.07
N GLY A 474 10.84 -5.96 11.87
CA GLY A 474 9.56 -6.53 12.28
C GLY A 474 9.33 -6.46 13.81
N ARG A 475 10.37 -6.73 14.59
CA ARG A 475 10.33 -6.60 16.06
C ARG A 475 10.18 -5.14 16.50
N GLN A 476 10.93 -4.23 15.88
CA GLN A 476 10.86 -2.81 16.20
C GLN A 476 9.53 -2.21 15.85
N LEU A 477 8.98 -2.50 14.66
CA LEU A 477 7.65 -2.05 14.25
C LEU A 477 6.55 -2.53 15.23
N LEU A 478 6.62 -3.80 15.66
CA LEU A 478 5.69 -4.34 16.63
C LEU A 478 5.87 -3.70 18.02
N SER A 479 7.11 -3.41 18.42
CA SER A 479 7.43 -2.72 19.67
C SER A 479 6.93 -1.27 19.63
N ASP A 480 7.22 -0.55 18.56
CA ASP A 480 6.79 0.84 18.37
C ASP A 480 5.26 0.94 18.32
N TRP A 481 4.61 -0.01 17.63
CA TRP A 481 3.15 -0.07 17.61
C TRP A 481 2.56 -0.35 18.99
N ARG A 482 3.18 -1.24 19.78
CA ARG A 482 2.77 -1.48 21.17
C ARG A 482 3.02 -0.29 22.07
N SER A 483 4.12 0.45 21.87
CA SER A 483 4.45 1.62 22.67
C SER A 483 3.60 2.85 22.34
N THR A 484 2.98 2.90 21.15
CA THR A 484 1.99 3.93 20.80
C THR A 484 0.64 3.72 21.48
N LEU A 485 0.37 2.50 21.97
CA LEU A 485 -0.82 2.22 22.77
C LEU A 485 -0.44 2.34 24.26
N PRO A 486 -0.90 3.35 25.00
CA PRO A 486 -0.72 3.40 26.44
C PRO A 486 -1.25 2.12 27.09
N GLU A 487 -0.62 1.67 28.17
CA GLU A 487 -1.09 0.47 28.90
C GLU A 487 -2.55 0.60 29.35
N ASN A 488 -3.02 1.85 29.56
CA ASN A 488 -4.39 2.22 29.92
C ASN A 488 -5.13 2.87 28.76
N ALA A 489 -4.88 2.47 27.50
CA ALA A 489 -5.62 3.02 26.37
C ALA A 489 -7.13 2.73 26.51
N PRO A 490 -8.01 3.75 26.41
CA PRO A 490 -9.44 3.53 26.54
C PRO A 490 -9.97 2.67 25.39
N ASN A 491 -10.78 1.67 25.72
CA ASN A 491 -11.42 0.79 24.74
C ASN A 491 -12.64 1.44 24.09
N TYR A 492 -13.23 2.43 24.77
CA TYR A 492 -14.43 3.14 24.36
C TYR A 492 -14.21 4.64 24.50
N PHE A 493 -14.79 5.41 23.59
CA PHE A 493 -14.82 6.85 23.63
C PHE A 493 -16.26 7.31 23.70
N VAL A 494 -16.57 8.13 24.69
CA VAL A 494 -17.89 8.75 24.84
C VAL A 494 -17.79 10.19 24.34
N ILE A 495 -18.65 10.55 23.40
CA ILE A 495 -18.72 11.90 22.82
C ILE A 495 -20.15 12.39 22.84
N ASN A 496 -20.34 13.72 22.81
CA ASN A 496 -21.66 14.35 22.83
C ASN A 496 -22.50 14.00 24.07
N LEU A 497 -21.84 13.90 25.22
CA LEU A 497 -22.52 13.80 26.49
C LEU A 497 -23.00 15.21 26.90
N PHE A 498 -24.30 15.38 27.14
CA PHE A 498 -24.89 16.66 27.51
C PHE A 498 -24.91 16.84 29.03
N ASP A 499 -24.99 18.09 29.48
CA ASP A 499 -24.96 18.41 30.91
C ASP A 499 -26.03 17.65 31.70
N GLN A 500 -27.21 17.44 31.13
CA GLN A 500 -28.30 16.67 31.74
C GLN A 500 -27.99 15.19 31.93
N ASP A 501 -27.12 14.62 31.06
CA ASP A 501 -26.76 13.21 31.05
C ASP A 501 -25.49 12.92 31.86
N LEU A 502 -24.76 13.95 32.26
CA LEU A 502 -23.47 13.85 32.93
C LEU A 502 -23.57 13.12 34.28
N ALA A 503 -24.54 13.50 35.13
CA ALA A 503 -24.74 12.89 36.45
C ALA A 503 -25.19 11.42 36.32
N PRO A 504 -26.26 11.09 35.54
CA PRO A 504 -26.68 9.70 35.33
C PRO A 504 -25.57 8.81 34.73
N PHE A 505 -24.75 9.38 33.83
CA PHE A 505 -23.64 8.64 33.22
C PHE A 505 -22.51 8.33 34.22
N LYS A 506 -22.15 9.29 35.07
CA LYS A 506 -21.19 9.07 36.16
C LYS A 506 -21.66 8.01 37.13
N ASP A 507 -22.94 8.05 37.52
CA ASP A 507 -23.54 7.06 38.39
C ASP A 507 -23.55 5.66 37.76
N TRP A 508 -23.81 5.59 36.45
CA TRP A 508 -23.75 4.34 35.71
C TRP A 508 -22.34 3.76 35.67
N LEU A 509 -21.31 4.59 35.40
CA LEU A 509 -19.89 4.16 35.40
C LEU A 509 -19.49 3.61 36.78
N ALA A 510 -19.87 4.30 37.84
CA ALA A 510 -19.61 3.88 39.23
C ALA A 510 -20.29 2.55 39.56
N ALA A 511 -21.54 2.36 39.13
CA ALA A 511 -22.33 1.13 39.38
C ALA A 511 -21.72 -0.09 38.62
N HIS A 512 -21.04 0.14 37.51
CA HIS A 512 -20.44 -0.93 36.68
C HIS A 512 -18.93 -1.08 36.88
N ASN A 513 -18.33 -0.43 37.88
CA ASN A 513 -16.87 -0.47 38.12
C ASN A 513 -16.05 -0.20 36.87
N SER A 514 -16.49 0.73 36.02
CA SER A 514 -15.81 1.09 34.79
C SER A 514 -14.88 2.26 35.04
N ASP A 515 -13.58 2.06 34.85
CA ASP A 515 -12.60 3.15 34.90
C ASP A 515 -12.82 4.08 33.70
N SER A 516 -12.86 5.39 33.98
CA SER A 516 -12.96 6.42 32.96
C SER A 516 -11.92 7.51 33.18
N GLN A 517 -11.40 8.03 32.06
CA GLN A 517 -10.66 9.29 32.13
C GLN A 517 -11.61 10.46 32.45
N PRO A 518 -11.07 11.62 32.89
CA PRO A 518 -11.87 12.80 33.10
C PRO A 518 -12.71 13.15 31.86
N LEU A 519 -13.93 13.58 32.08
CA LEU A 519 -14.81 14.07 31.04
C LEU A 519 -14.46 15.54 30.75
N TYR A 520 -14.04 15.81 29.52
CA TYR A 520 -13.59 17.12 29.10
C TYR A 520 -14.71 17.88 28.40
N PRO A 521 -15.01 19.14 28.80
CA PRO A 521 -15.97 19.99 28.11
C PRO A 521 -15.39 20.37 26.74
N VAL A 522 -16.22 20.38 25.70
CA VAL A 522 -15.83 20.79 24.37
C VAL A 522 -16.57 22.06 23.98
N VAL A 523 -15.81 23.13 23.75
CA VAL A 523 -16.32 24.43 23.34
C VAL A 523 -15.90 24.70 21.90
N ARG A 524 -16.84 25.09 21.04
CA ARG A 524 -16.54 25.51 19.68
C ARG A 524 -16.13 26.96 19.67
N ALA A 525 -14.99 27.22 19.04
CA ALA A 525 -14.49 28.57 18.85
C ALA A 525 -13.93 28.74 17.44
N ARG A 526 -13.85 29.98 17.02
CA ARG A 526 -13.22 30.35 15.76
C ARG A 526 -12.05 31.30 16.01
N LEU A 527 -10.93 31.02 15.39
CA LEU A 527 -9.78 31.90 15.42
C LEU A 527 -10.10 33.17 14.61
N THR A 528 -10.08 34.34 15.24
CA THR A 528 -10.42 35.61 14.61
C THR A 528 -9.20 36.45 14.25
N ALA A 529 -8.15 36.40 15.10
CA ALA A 529 -6.92 37.14 14.89
C ALA A 529 -5.72 36.38 15.48
N VAL A 530 -4.53 36.59 14.92
CA VAL A 530 -3.24 36.11 15.43
C VAL A 530 -2.35 37.36 15.59
N ASN A 531 -1.77 37.53 16.79
CA ASN A 531 -0.92 38.69 17.12
C ASN A 531 -1.58 40.07 16.83
N GLY A 532 -2.92 40.14 16.89
CA GLY A 532 -3.68 41.36 16.63
C GLY A 532 -4.02 41.59 15.16
N GLU A 533 -3.52 40.78 14.24
CA GLU A 533 -3.88 40.84 12.82
C GLU A 533 -5.05 39.89 12.52
N PRO A 534 -6.07 40.32 11.75
CA PRO A 534 -7.15 39.44 11.32
C PRO A 534 -6.60 38.24 10.57
N VAL A 535 -7.07 37.04 10.91
CA VAL A 535 -6.54 35.79 10.36
C VAL A 535 -6.60 35.72 8.83
N ARG A 536 -7.53 36.42 8.18
CA ARG A 536 -7.64 36.48 6.72
C ARG A 536 -6.48 37.23 6.04
N GLU A 537 -5.75 38.07 6.77
CA GLU A 537 -4.64 38.88 6.27
C GLU A 537 -3.28 38.29 6.63
N ALA A 538 -3.21 37.51 7.74
CA ALA A 538 -1.99 36.94 8.28
C ALA A 538 -1.51 35.67 7.52
N VAL A 539 -2.42 34.98 6.80
CA VAL A 539 -2.08 33.75 6.07
C VAL A 539 -1.87 34.06 4.59
N THR A 540 -0.64 34.02 4.15
CA THR A 540 -0.27 34.15 2.73
C THR A 540 -0.80 32.97 1.91
N LYS A 541 -1.25 33.25 0.68
CA LYS A 541 -1.89 32.33 -0.28
C LYS A 541 -1.09 31.04 -0.64
N GLU A 542 0.12 30.90 -0.13
CA GLU A 542 1.01 29.77 -0.47
C GLU A 542 0.85 28.55 0.46
N GLN A 543 0.03 28.62 1.49
CA GLN A 543 -0.18 27.51 2.42
C GLN A 543 -1.62 27.02 2.41
N ASP A 544 -1.93 26.10 1.50
CA ASP A 544 -3.21 25.34 1.41
C ASP A 544 -3.70 24.73 2.75
N ARG A 545 -2.78 24.51 3.70
CA ARG A 545 -3.09 23.99 5.03
C ARG A 545 -3.58 25.06 6.00
N GLY A 546 -3.07 26.30 5.88
CA GLY A 546 -3.52 27.44 6.67
C GLY A 546 -4.97 27.80 6.36
N GLU A 547 -5.36 27.81 5.09
CA GLU A 547 -6.71 28.15 4.66
C GLU A 547 -7.77 27.15 5.18
N ARG A 548 -7.42 25.87 5.30
CA ARG A 548 -8.29 24.85 5.91
C ARG A 548 -8.43 25.00 7.42
N ALA A 549 -7.39 25.45 8.12
CA ALA A 549 -7.44 25.72 9.56
C ALA A 549 -8.28 26.96 9.88
N LEU A 550 -8.28 27.96 8.98
CA LEU A 550 -9.00 29.22 9.12
C LEU A 550 -10.52 29.12 8.94
N ASN A 551 -10.94 28.20 8.08
CA ASN A 551 -12.36 27.99 7.78
C ASN A 551 -13.01 26.90 8.66
N ARG A 552 -12.26 26.33 9.60
CA ARG A 552 -12.69 25.24 10.47
C ARG A 552 -13.02 25.77 11.86
N ASP A 553 -14.16 25.35 12.41
CA ASP A 553 -14.44 25.57 13.82
C ASP A 553 -13.44 24.77 14.65
N LEU A 554 -12.74 25.43 15.55
CA LEU A 554 -11.81 24.80 16.49
C LEU A 554 -12.60 24.22 17.66
N SER A 555 -12.26 23.01 18.05
CA SER A 555 -12.77 22.39 19.27
C SER A 555 -11.78 22.66 20.39
N LEU A 556 -12.15 23.51 21.30
CA LEU A 556 -11.38 23.82 22.52
C LEU A 556 -11.86 22.94 23.65
N THR A 557 -10.95 22.60 24.53
CA THR A 557 -11.27 21.89 25.77
C THR A 557 -10.59 22.59 26.94
N GLU A 558 -11.14 22.41 28.15
CA GLU A 558 -10.58 22.91 29.38
C GLU A 558 -10.11 21.72 30.22
N ALA A 559 -8.89 21.83 30.75
CA ALA A 559 -8.31 20.82 31.62
C ALA A 559 -7.35 21.48 32.61
N ASP A 560 -7.47 21.14 33.90
CA ASP A 560 -6.60 21.67 34.95
C ASP A 560 -5.16 21.14 34.84
N THR A 561 -4.99 19.94 34.30
CA THR A 561 -3.69 19.28 34.14
C THR A 561 -3.51 18.79 32.72
N LEU A 562 -2.25 18.67 32.29
CA LEU A 562 -1.93 18.07 31.01
C LEU A 562 -2.46 16.63 30.96
N PRO A 563 -3.29 16.27 30.00
CA PRO A 563 -3.73 14.89 29.82
C PRO A 563 -2.56 13.94 29.60
N ASP A 564 -2.59 12.74 30.19
CA ASP A 564 -1.47 11.76 30.17
C ASP A 564 -1.04 11.36 28.75
N SER A 565 -1.94 11.49 27.76
CA SER A 565 -1.68 11.20 26.36
C SER A 565 -0.97 12.32 25.59
N ASN A 566 -0.82 13.52 26.18
CA ASN A 566 -0.24 14.68 25.55
C ASN A 566 1.18 14.94 26.04
N LEU A 567 2.07 15.29 25.11
CA LEU A 567 3.45 15.66 25.40
C LEU A 567 3.67 17.14 25.08
N MET A 568 4.18 17.89 26.05
CA MET A 568 4.62 19.27 25.81
C MET A 568 5.90 19.24 24.97
N GLN A 569 5.87 19.89 23.82
CA GLN A 569 7.04 20.06 22.96
C GLN A 569 7.84 21.31 23.32
N GLU A 570 7.12 22.42 23.54
CA GLU A 570 7.71 23.70 23.92
C GLU A 570 6.81 24.43 24.92
N GLY A 571 7.39 25.27 25.77
CA GLY A 571 6.65 26.10 26.72
C GLY A 571 6.19 25.34 27.98
N ARG A 572 5.07 25.75 28.54
CA ARG A 572 4.45 25.15 29.72
C ARG A 572 2.94 24.95 29.47
N TRP A 573 2.33 24.08 30.26
CA TRP A 573 0.87 23.93 30.24
C TRP A 573 0.21 25.24 30.67
N ALA A 574 -0.83 25.61 29.94
CA ALA A 574 -1.63 26.82 30.24
C ALA A 574 -2.48 26.58 31.49
N ASP A 575 -2.10 27.21 32.62
CA ASP A 575 -2.73 27.06 33.91
C ASP A 575 -3.44 28.34 34.41
N ARG A 576 -3.46 29.39 33.58
CA ARG A 576 -4.04 30.68 33.91
C ARG A 576 -5.16 31.07 32.96
N PRO A 577 -6.18 31.77 33.44
CA PRO A 577 -7.20 32.32 32.56
C PRO A 577 -6.60 33.22 31.47
N GLY A 578 -6.98 32.99 30.23
CA GLY A 578 -6.47 33.71 29.06
C GLY A 578 -5.22 33.09 28.39
N GLU A 579 -4.67 32.01 28.94
CA GLU A 579 -3.61 31.22 28.30
C GLU A 579 -4.22 30.04 27.56
N VAL A 580 -3.62 29.67 26.41
CA VAL A 580 -4.04 28.53 25.58
C VAL A 580 -2.82 27.71 25.18
N THR A 581 -2.92 26.41 25.34
CA THR A 581 -1.95 25.46 24.77
C THR A 581 -2.44 25.04 23.39
N VAL A 582 -1.57 25.15 22.38
CA VAL A 582 -1.91 24.92 20.98
C VAL A 582 -1.20 23.68 20.46
N GLU A 583 -1.85 22.87 19.63
CA GLU A 583 -1.22 21.74 18.94
C GLU A 583 -0.10 22.24 18.03
N SER A 584 1.07 21.57 18.07
CA SER A 584 2.26 21.98 17.29
C SER A 584 1.98 22.14 15.80
N LYS A 585 1.19 21.24 15.20
CA LYS A 585 0.82 21.31 13.78
C LYS A 585 -0.06 22.51 13.44
N LEU A 586 -0.92 22.90 14.37
CA LEU A 586 -1.74 24.12 14.21
C LEU A 586 -0.85 25.36 14.34
N ALA A 587 0.04 25.39 15.33
CA ALA A 587 1.00 26.48 15.50
C ALA A 587 1.88 26.67 14.26
N GLU A 588 2.47 25.57 13.75
CA GLU A 588 3.28 25.60 12.51
C GLU A 588 2.49 26.06 11.27
N SER A 589 1.20 25.75 11.20
CA SER A 589 0.36 26.14 10.07
C SER A 589 -0.06 27.61 10.10
N LEU A 590 0.05 28.25 11.27
CA LEU A 590 -0.30 29.66 11.48
C LEU A 590 0.94 30.59 11.45
N GLY A 591 2.18 30.03 11.44
CA GLY A 591 3.44 30.80 11.49
C GLY A 591 3.76 31.19 12.92
#